data_c7e854e173bfc8d1dd7927ec962e6ceb
#
_entry.id   c7e854e173bfc8d1dd7927ec962e6ceb
#
_cell.length_a   1.000
_cell.length_b   1.000
_cell.length_c   1.000
_cell.angle_alpha   90.00
_cell.angle_beta   90.00
_cell.angle_gamma   90.00
#
_symmetry.space_group_name_H-M   'P 1'
#
loop_
_entity.id
_entity.type
_entity.pdbx_description
1 polymer ?
#
loop_
_entity_poly.entity_id
_entity_poly.type
_entity_poly.pdbx_seq_one_letter_code
_entity_poly.pdbx_strand_id
1 'polypeptide(L)'
;MPLYIMISTLTDEGRKTIKNNPERIEEVNREIENMGACVIAQYLVLGKYDFINLIEAPDNEVIAKVSIELGSRGTIQIMTLPAVPVHDFIEQLK
;
A
#
# COMPACT_ATOMS: atom_id res chain seq x y z
N MET A 1 -5.57 -7.88 -12.78
CA MET A 1 -6.16 -6.80 -11.96
C MET A 1 -5.32 -5.54 -12.07
N PRO A 2 -5.95 -4.38 -11.96
CA PRO A 2 -5.21 -3.12 -11.91
C PRO A 2 -4.14 -3.09 -10.82
N LEU A 3 -3.11 -2.34 -11.08
CA LEU A 3 -1.93 -2.25 -10.24
C LEU A 3 -1.85 -0.85 -9.61
N TYR A 4 -1.41 -0.82 -8.36
CA TYR A 4 -1.27 0.42 -7.62
C TYR A 4 0.04 0.44 -6.86
N ILE A 5 0.62 1.63 -6.73
CA ILE A 5 1.77 1.85 -5.84
C ILE A 5 1.26 2.65 -4.65
N MET A 6 1.40 2.06 -3.48
CA MET A 6 0.99 2.71 -2.22
C MET A 6 2.25 3.13 -1.48
N ILE A 7 2.42 4.43 -1.34
CA ILE A 7 3.57 5.02 -0.66
C ILE A 7 3.08 5.54 0.68
N SER A 8 3.76 5.18 1.76
CA SER A 8 3.29 5.56 3.07
C SER A 8 4.39 6.08 3.97
N THR A 9 3.96 6.93 4.90
CA THR A 9 4.81 7.51 5.93
C THR A 9 4.20 7.18 7.28
N LEU A 10 5.00 6.60 8.18
CA LEU A 10 4.55 6.30 9.53
C LEU A 10 4.48 7.57 10.35
N THR A 11 3.47 7.66 11.21
CA THR A 11 3.42 8.64 12.28
C THR A 11 4.30 8.17 13.43
N ASP A 12 4.50 9.02 14.44
CA ASP A 12 5.22 8.60 15.66
C ASP A 12 4.54 7.39 16.30
N GLU A 13 3.22 7.39 16.33
CA GLU A 13 2.46 6.27 16.87
C GLU A 13 2.67 4.99 16.05
N GLY A 14 2.69 5.12 14.74
CA GLY A 14 2.95 4.00 13.84
C GLY A 14 4.34 3.41 14.03
N ARG A 15 5.35 4.26 14.20
CA ARG A 15 6.71 3.80 14.46
C ARG A 15 6.81 3.02 15.76
N LYS A 16 6.16 3.51 16.82
CA LYS A 16 6.13 2.82 18.12
C LYS A 16 5.44 1.46 17.99
N THR A 17 4.33 1.41 17.28
CA THR A 17 3.59 0.17 17.06
C THR A 17 4.46 -0.89 16.39
N ILE A 18 5.15 -0.52 15.31
CA ILE A 18 5.98 -1.46 14.56
C ILE A 18 7.20 -1.88 15.39
N LYS A 19 7.81 -0.94 16.10
CA LYS A 19 8.96 -1.27 16.96
C LYS A 19 8.58 -2.29 18.04
N ASN A 20 7.41 -2.14 18.63
CA ASN A 20 6.95 -3.01 19.72
C ASN A 20 6.35 -4.31 19.22
N ASN A 21 5.79 -4.32 18.00
CA ASN A 21 5.14 -5.48 17.41
C ASN A 21 5.35 -5.48 15.90
N PRO A 22 6.52 -5.95 15.42
CA PRO A 22 6.82 -5.97 13.98
C PRO A 22 5.84 -6.80 13.16
N GLU A 23 5.24 -7.83 13.76
CA GLU A 23 4.26 -8.69 13.08
C GLU A 23 3.00 -7.93 12.67
N ARG A 24 2.81 -6.73 13.19
CA ARG A 24 1.67 -5.88 12.81
C ARG A 24 1.68 -5.60 11.30
N ILE A 25 2.85 -5.53 10.68
CA ILE A 25 2.95 -5.33 9.22
C ILE A 25 2.25 -6.47 8.48
N GLU A 26 2.52 -7.72 8.87
CA GLU A 26 1.90 -8.87 8.23
C GLU A 26 0.40 -8.96 8.53
N GLU A 27 -0.02 -8.58 9.74
CA GLU A 27 -1.43 -8.53 10.10
C GLU A 27 -2.18 -7.55 9.19
N VAL A 28 -1.61 -6.37 8.95
CA VAL A 28 -2.22 -5.37 8.07
C VAL A 28 -2.29 -5.89 6.64
N ASN A 29 -1.26 -6.59 6.17
CA ASN A 29 -1.29 -7.18 4.83
C ASN A 29 -2.45 -8.18 4.69
N ARG A 30 -2.74 -8.97 5.72
CA ARG A 30 -3.90 -9.87 5.71
C ARG A 30 -5.23 -9.11 5.73
N GLU A 31 -5.29 -8.00 6.46
CA GLU A 31 -6.48 -7.14 6.43
C GLU A 31 -6.73 -6.60 5.03
N ILE A 32 -5.68 -6.19 4.33
CA ILE A 32 -5.78 -5.72 2.95
C ILE A 32 -6.33 -6.81 2.05
N GLU A 33 -5.85 -8.04 2.21
CA GLU A 33 -6.37 -9.19 1.45
C GLU A 33 -7.84 -9.43 1.73
N ASN A 34 -8.26 -9.32 2.99
CA ASN A 34 -9.66 -9.48 3.36
C ASN A 34 -10.55 -8.38 2.77
N MET A 35 -9.99 -7.24 2.44
CA MET A 35 -10.71 -6.15 1.77
C MET A 35 -10.76 -6.29 0.26
N GLY A 36 -10.13 -7.31 -0.30
CA GLY A 36 -10.19 -7.61 -1.73
C GLY A 36 -8.99 -7.17 -2.55
N ALA A 37 -7.92 -6.72 -1.92
CA ALA A 37 -6.69 -6.35 -2.59
C ALA A 37 -5.57 -7.33 -2.21
N CYS A 38 -4.44 -7.27 -2.92
CA CYS A 38 -3.33 -8.17 -2.68
C CYS A 38 -2.02 -7.40 -2.70
N VAL A 39 -1.23 -7.52 -1.63
CA VAL A 39 0.11 -6.93 -1.57
C VAL A 39 1.05 -7.87 -2.32
N ILE A 40 1.55 -7.42 -3.47
CA ILE A 40 2.45 -8.21 -4.31
C ILE A 40 3.88 -8.07 -3.85
N ALA A 41 4.31 -6.87 -3.49
CA ALA A 41 5.65 -6.58 -3.03
C ALA A 41 5.59 -5.44 -2.03
N GLN A 42 6.48 -5.46 -1.07
CA GLN A 42 6.50 -4.48 0.01
C GLN A 42 7.94 -4.19 0.40
N TYR A 43 8.28 -2.91 0.43
CA TYR A 43 9.63 -2.48 0.75
C TYR A 43 9.61 -1.42 1.83
N LEU A 44 10.50 -1.57 2.80
CA LEU A 44 10.83 -0.50 3.73
C LEU A 44 11.92 0.34 3.06
N VAL A 45 11.72 1.65 3.03
CA VAL A 45 12.68 2.56 2.40
C VAL A 45 13.14 3.60 3.41
N LEU A 46 14.28 4.22 3.13
CA LEU A 46 14.85 5.25 3.99
C LEU A 46 14.76 6.59 3.29
N GLY A 47 14.37 7.62 4.03
CA GLY A 47 14.21 8.96 3.50
C GLY A 47 12.88 9.55 3.86
N LYS A 48 12.25 10.22 2.90
CA LYS A 48 10.97 10.90 3.12
C LYS A 48 9.82 9.94 3.39
N TYR A 49 9.84 8.76 2.76
CA TYR A 49 8.80 7.75 2.90
C TYR A 49 9.33 6.56 3.68
N ASP A 50 8.42 5.77 4.24
CA ASP A 50 8.79 4.59 5.02
C ASP A 50 8.50 3.29 4.27
N PHE A 51 7.36 3.18 3.59
CA PHE A 51 7.01 1.99 2.83
C PHE A 51 6.64 2.32 1.40
N ILE A 52 7.02 1.44 0.49
CA ILE A 52 6.53 1.43 -0.89
C ILE A 52 5.98 0.04 -1.14
N ASN A 53 4.68 -0.04 -1.42
CA ASN A 53 3.99 -1.30 -1.65
C ASN A 53 3.45 -1.35 -3.07
N LEU A 54 3.58 -2.52 -3.69
CA LEU A 54 2.95 -2.82 -4.96
C LEU A 54 1.71 -3.65 -4.67
N ILE A 55 0.54 -3.16 -5.08
CA ILE A 55 -0.74 -3.77 -4.70
C ILE A 55 -1.60 -3.97 -5.94
N GLU A 56 -2.24 -5.14 -6.03
CA GLU A 56 -3.29 -5.38 -7.00
C GLU A 56 -4.65 -5.22 -6.33
N ALA A 57 -5.60 -4.61 -7.04
CA ALA A 57 -6.99 -4.49 -6.59
C ALA A 57 -7.90 -4.52 -7.80
N PRO A 58 -9.18 -4.94 -7.64
CA PRO A 58 -10.10 -5.02 -8.77
C PRO A 58 -10.40 -3.66 -9.42
N ASP A 59 -10.47 -2.60 -8.62
CA ASP A 59 -10.83 -1.27 -9.09
C ASP A 59 -10.40 -0.20 -8.09
N ASN A 60 -10.60 1.05 -8.49
CA ASN A 60 -10.24 2.20 -7.67
C ASN A 60 -11.04 2.27 -6.38
N GLU A 61 -12.29 1.83 -6.40
CA GLU A 61 -13.15 1.85 -5.22
C GLU A 61 -12.60 0.96 -4.10
N VAL A 62 -12.12 -0.23 -4.44
CA VAL A 62 -11.53 -1.14 -3.45
C VAL A 62 -10.27 -0.55 -2.86
N ILE A 63 -9.37 -0.04 -3.72
CA ILE A 63 -8.10 0.50 -3.21
C ILE A 63 -8.34 1.80 -2.41
N ALA A 64 -9.35 2.58 -2.76
CA ALA A 64 -9.72 3.76 -1.99
C ALA A 64 -10.20 3.37 -0.58
N LYS A 65 -11.01 2.32 -0.46
CA LYS A 65 -11.43 1.82 0.85
C LYS A 65 -10.24 1.37 1.68
N VAL A 66 -9.30 0.66 1.08
CA VAL A 66 -8.07 0.23 1.76
C VAL A 66 -7.31 1.46 2.27
N SER A 67 -7.13 2.46 1.43
CA SER A 67 -6.37 3.67 1.78
C SER A 67 -7.04 4.43 2.94
N ILE A 68 -8.34 4.59 2.89
CA ILE A 68 -9.08 5.30 3.94
C ILE A 68 -9.08 4.49 5.24
N GLU A 69 -9.29 3.17 5.16
CA GLU A 69 -9.28 2.33 6.36
C GLU A 69 -7.94 2.41 7.08
N LEU A 70 -6.84 2.23 6.34
CA LEU A 70 -5.51 2.27 6.95
C LEU A 70 -5.15 3.67 7.43
N GLY A 71 -5.48 4.70 6.64
CA GLY A 71 -5.19 6.08 7.00
C GLY A 71 -5.97 6.59 8.20
N SER A 72 -7.15 6.01 8.47
CA SER A 72 -8.00 6.46 9.58
C SER A 72 -7.49 6.05 10.96
N ARG A 73 -6.50 5.16 11.02
CA ARG A 73 -6.01 4.59 12.29
C ARG A 73 -5.01 5.48 13.02
N GLY A 74 -4.55 6.56 12.38
CA GLY A 74 -3.61 7.48 13.00
C GLY A 74 -2.16 7.02 13.03
N THR A 75 -1.84 5.87 12.42
CA THR A 75 -0.50 5.29 12.43
C THR A 75 0.28 5.53 11.15
N ILE A 76 -0.40 5.92 10.07
CA ILE A 76 0.21 6.00 8.75
C ILE A 76 -0.50 7.05 7.90
N GLN A 77 0.27 7.71 7.05
CA GLN A 77 -0.25 8.58 5.99
C GLN A 77 0.05 7.90 4.65
N ILE A 78 -0.93 7.88 3.75
CA ILE A 78 -0.85 7.09 2.53
C ILE A 78 -1.07 7.95 1.30
N MET A 79 -0.27 7.69 0.27
CA MET A 79 -0.49 8.18 -1.08
C MET A 79 -0.59 6.97 -1.99
N THR A 80 -1.69 6.84 -2.72
CA THR A 80 -1.93 5.69 -3.60
C THR A 80 -1.99 6.16 -5.04
N LEU A 81 -1.19 5.53 -5.90
CA LEU A 81 -1.05 5.89 -7.30
C LEU A 81 -1.43 4.71 -8.18
N PRO A 82 -2.39 4.88 -9.11
CA PRO A 82 -2.58 3.86 -10.14
C PRO A 82 -1.31 3.72 -10.97
N ALA A 83 -0.95 2.49 -11.31
CA ALA A 83 0.28 2.22 -12.03
C ALA A 83 -0.02 1.35 -13.25
N VAL A 84 0.64 1.68 -14.36
CA VAL A 84 0.55 0.89 -15.59
C VAL A 84 1.93 0.30 -15.85
N PRO A 85 2.06 -1.03 -15.95
CA PRO A 85 3.34 -1.61 -16.34
C PRO A 85 3.81 -1.03 -17.67
N VAL A 86 5.07 -0.66 -17.74
CA VAL A 86 5.60 0.01 -18.93
C VAL A 86 5.46 -0.86 -20.18
N HIS A 87 5.61 -2.17 -20.04
CA HIS A 87 5.45 -3.08 -21.17
C HIS A 87 4.03 -3.00 -21.77
N ASP A 88 3.01 -2.98 -20.92
CA ASP A 88 1.62 -2.85 -21.36
C ASP A 88 1.38 -1.51 -22.06
N PHE A 89 1.96 -0.45 -21.53
CA PHE A 89 1.86 0.87 -22.13
C PHE A 89 2.49 0.88 -23.52
N ILE A 90 3.68 0.29 -23.67
CA ILE A 90 4.35 0.19 -24.97
C ILE A 90 3.46 -0.54 -25.98
N GLU A 91 2.85 -1.65 -25.56
CA GLU A 91 1.97 -2.41 -26.45
C GLU A 91 0.75 -1.60 -26.93
N GLN A 92 0.24 -0.71 -26.08
CA GLN A 92 -0.88 0.15 -26.46
C GLN A 92 -0.49 1.22 -27.47
N LEU A 93 0.78 1.58 -27.55
CA LEU A 93 1.27 2.60 -28.48
C LEU A 93 1.56 2.04 -29.89
N LYS A 94 1.58 0.73 -30.03
CA LYS A 94 1.89 0.09 -31.32
C LYS A 94 0.68 0.01 -32.30
#